data_59c3ca44cfa3d7fe24e0dd851571871c
#
_entry.id   59c3ca44cfa3d7fe24e0dd851571871c
#
_cell.length_a   1.000
_cell.length_b   1.000
_cell.length_c   1.000
_cell.angle_alpha   90.00
_cell.angle_beta   90.00
_cell.angle_gamma   90.00
#
_symmetry.space_group_name_H-M   'P 1'
#
loop_
_entity.id
_entity.type
_entity.pdbx_description
1 polymer ?
#
loop_
_entity_poly.entity_id
_entity_poly.type
_entity_poly.pdbx_seq_one_letter_code
_entity_poly.pdbx_strand_id
1 'polypeptide(L)'
;SLLAEGAAEQDKVEPLFVPASTAELHMPFAVSEYTDFYAGKNHAFNVGTMFRGPENALPPNWLHIPIGYNGRASSVVVSGTDVRRPWGQLKGPNDDAPRWAPCARFDIELELGAIVGTSSEGPITVQQADDHIFGYVLLNDWSARDIQAWEYQPLGPFQAKATATSISPWIVTKSALHPFRCDTP
;
A
#
# COMPACT_ATOMS: atom_id res chain seq x y z
N SER A 1 8.15 -19.93 -23.88
CA SER A 1 7.36 -18.69 -23.65
C SER A 1 7.12 -18.00 -24.99
N LEU A 2 5.92 -17.48 -25.23
CA LEU A 2 5.55 -16.73 -26.45
C LEU A 2 6.35 -15.41 -26.60
N LEU A 3 6.84 -14.87 -25.48
CA LEU A 3 7.56 -13.58 -25.42
C LEU A 3 9.06 -13.73 -25.27
N ALA A 4 9.58 -14.96 -25.36
CA ALA A 4 11.05 -15.18 -25.31
C ALA A 4 11.64 -14.83 -26.69
N GLU A 5 12.85 -14.28 -26.65
CA GLU A 5 13.65 -14.08 -27.88
C GLU A 5 13.84 -15.41 -28.63
N GLY A 6 13.57 -15.41 -29.93
CA GLY A 6 13.62 -16.62 -30.77
C GLY A 6 12.49 -17.61 -30.54
N ALA A 7 11.36 -17.18 -29.91
CA ALA A 7 10.17 -18.01 -29.78
C ALA A 7 9.62 -18.40 -31.16
N ALA A 8 9.15 -19.64 -31.30
CA ALA A 8 8.63 -20.17 -32.59
C ALA A 8 7.43 -19.36 -33.18
N GLU A 9 6.71 -18.62 -32.32
CA GLU A 9 5.55 -17.82 -32.68
C GLU A 9 5.84 -16.30 -32.70
N GLN A 10 7.14 -15.89 -32.71
CA GLN A 10 7.54 -14.49 -32.66
C GLN A 10 6.88 -13.67 -33.75
N ASP A 11 6.88 -14.13 -35.00
CA ASP A 11 6.30 -13.43 -36.16
C ASP A 11 4.78 -13.17 -36.02
N LYS A 12 4.09 -13.99 -35.22
CA LYS A 12 2.66 -13.82 -34.92
C LYS A 12 2.39 -12.87 -33.76
N VAL A 13 3.31 -12.78 -32.82
CA VAL A 13 3.16 -11.98 -31.58
C VAL A 13 3.65 -10.55 -31.77
N GLU A 14 4.74 -10.35 -32.50
CA GLU A 14 5.38 -9.04 -32.66
C GLU A 14 4.44 -7.96 -33.24
N PRO A 15 3.59 -8.27 -34.28
CA PRO A 15 2.63 -7.29 -34.80
C PRO A 15 1.52 -6.88 -33.82
N LEU A 16 1.36 -7.61 -32.70
CA LEU A 16 0.37 -7.33 -31.66
C LEU A 16 0.92 -6.39 -30.57
N PHE A 17 2.18 -6.04 -30.62
CA PHE A 17 2.78 -5.12 -29.64
C PHE A 17 2.24 -3.70 -29.86
N VAL A 18 1.88 -3.07 -28.74
CA VAL A 18 1.43 -1.69 -28.70
C VAL A 18 2.51 -0.85 -28.01
N PRO A 19 2.94 0.27 -28.61
CA PRO A 19 3.87 1.17 -27.95
C PRO A 19 3.32 1.67 -26.60
N ALA A 20 4.13 1.60 -25.55
CA ALA A 20 3.70 2.04 -24.22
C ALA A 20 3.23 3.51 -24.18
N SER A 21 3.77 4.36 -25.08
CA SER A 21 3.40 5.76 -25.20
C SER A 21 1.98 6.00 -25.74
N THR A 22 1.38 4.98 -26.36
CA THR A 22 0.01 5.06 -26.92
C THR A 22 -0.99 4.19 -26.14
N ALA A 23 -0.51 3.46 -25.12
CA ALA A 23 -1.35 2.59 -24.32
C ALA A 23 -1.99 3.38 -23.18
N GLU A 24 -3.29 3.21 -22.98
CA GLU A 24 -4.00 3.66 -21.80
C GLU A 24 -3.91 2.58 -20.72
N LEU A 25 -3.39 2.95 -19.55
CA LEU A 25 -3.21 2.03 -18.44
C LEU A 25 -4.38 2.14 -17.47
N HIS A 26 -4.97 1.00 -17.14
CA HIS A 26 -6.10 0.89 -16.23
C HIS A 26 -5.72 0.18 -14.94
N MET A 27 -6.66 0.14 -13.98
CA MET A 27 -6.52 -0.69 -12.78
C MET A 27 -6.26 -2.15 -13.19
N PRO A 28 -5.19 -2.78 -12.68
CA PRO A 28 -4.79 -4.13 -13.10
C PRO A 28 -5.72 -5.23 -12.58
N PHE A 29 -6.51 -4.94 -11.57
CA PHE A 29 -7.49 -5.84 -10.95
C PHE A 29 -8.54 -5.03 -10.19
N ALA A 30 -9.68 -5.67 -9.86
CA ALA A 30 -10.67 -5.09 -8.98
C ALA A 30 -10.25 -5.30 -7.52
N VAL A 31 -10.12 -4.21 -6.76
CA VAL A 31 -9.84 -4.26 -5.33
C VAL A 31 -11.15 -4.44 -4.58
N SER A 32 -11.40 -5.62 -4.04
CA SER A 32 -12.59 -5.88 -3.22
C SER A 32 -12.41 -5.36 -1.80
N GLU A 33 -11.27 -5.69 -1.20
CA GLU A 33 -10.86 -5.33 0.16
C GLU A 33 -9.33 -5.27 0.23
N TYR A 34 -8.79 -4.53 1.18
CA TYR A 34 -7.39 -4.62 1.55
C TYR A 34 -7.18 -4.25 3.01
N THR A 35 -6.07 -4.70 3.55
CA THR A 35 -5.61 -4.36 4.89
C THR A 35 -4.24 -3.70 4.75
N ASP A 36 -4.08 -2.56 5.39
CA ASP A 36 -2.80 -1.88 5.52
C ASP A 36 -2.08 -2.42 6.77
N PHE A 37 -0.87 -2.97 6.59
CA PHE A 37 -0.09 -3.56 7.67
C PHE A 37 1.14 -2.71 8.01
N TYR A 38 1.29 -2.41 9.28
CA TYR A 38 2.46 -1.77 9.87
C TYR A 38 3.54 -2.80 10.20
N ALA A 39 4.03 -3.51 9.17
CA ALA A 39 4.84 -4.73 9.33
C ALA A 39 6.36 -4.52 9.14
N GLY A 40 6.81 -3.36 8.66
CA GLY A 40 8.23 -3.06 8.49
C GLY A 40 8.91 -2.77 9.82
N LYS A 41 9.75 -3.69 10.34
CA LYS A 41 10.38 -3.56 11.67
C LYS A 41 11.20 -2.28 11.82
N ASN A 42 12.04 -1.96 10.84
CA ASN A 42 12.87 -0.76 10.90
C ASN A 42 12.01 0.53 10.92
N HIS A 43 10.99 0.59 10.08
CA HIS A 43 10.04 1.69 10.07
C HIS A 43 9.29 1.79 11.41
N ALA A 44 8.73 0.69 11.89
CA ALA A 44 8.00 0.64 13.15
C ALA A 44 8.88 1.04 14.35
N PHE A 45 10.13 0.59 14.38
CA PHE A 45 11.09 0.96 15.41
C PHE A 45 11.42 2.45 15.38
N ASN A 46 11.71 3.00 14.20
CA ASN A 46 12.07 4.41 14.04
C ASN A 46 10.91 5.33 14.45
N VAL A 47 9.70 5.05 13.97
CA VAL A 47 8.51 5.82 14.34
C VAL A 47 8.19 5.65 15.83
N GLY A 48 8.24 4.41 16.33
CA GLY A 48 8.03 4.14 17.75
C GLY A 48 9.02 4.85 18.65
N THR A 49 10.29 4.95 18.24
CA THR A 49 11.32 5.70 18.96
C THR A 49 10.97 7.18 19.07
N MET A 50 10.48 7.78 17.98
CA MET A 50 10.06 9.20 18.00
C MET A 50 8.91 9.47 18.98
N PHE A 51 7.98 8.54 19.15
CA PHE A 51 6.79 8.74 19.98
C PHE A 51 6.93 8.21 21.42
N ARG A 52 7.74 7.18 21.64
CA ARG A 52 7.79 6.45 22.93
C ARG A 52 9.20 6.26 23.48
N GLY A 53 10.22 6.71 22.75
CA GLY A 53 11.63 6.43 23.06
C GLY A 53 12.08 5.04 22.62
N PRO A 54 13.40 4.79 22.49
CA PRO A 54 13.94 3.55 21.94
C PRO A 54 13.59 2.31 22.79
N GLU A 55 13.48 2.46 24.11
CA GLU A 55 13.16 1.36 25.03
C GLU A 55 11.74 0.81 24.84
N ASN A 56 10.82 1.64 24.30
CA ASN A 56 9.42 1.30 24.11
C ASN A 56 9.01 1.45 22.63
N ALA A 57 9.96 1.38 21.72
CA ALA A 57 9.73 1.64 20.30
C ALA A 57 8.72 0.65 19.70
N LEU A 58 8.84 -0.63 20.02
CA LEU A 58 7.92 -1.66 19.57
C LEU A 58 7.05 -2.15 20.73
N PRO A 59 5.71 -2.17 20.58
CA PRO A 59 4.83 -2.83 21.55
C PRO A 59 5.20 -4.32 21.71
N PRO A 60 5.02 -4.92 22.91
CA PRO A 60 5.38 -6.32 23.14
C PRO A 60 4.73 -7.32 22.19
N ASN A 61 3.53 -7.01 21.71
CA ASN A 61 2.80 -7.86 20.77
C ASN A 61 3.15 -7.61 19.30
N TRP A 62 3.96 -6.61 18.97
CA TRP A 62 4.28 -6.26 17.58
C TRP A 62 4.96 -7.41 16.81
N LEU A 63 5.82 -8.18 17.51
CA LEU A 63 6.50 -9.35 16.93
C LEU A 63 5.57 -10.56 16.74
N HIS A 64 4.36 -10.53 17.30
CA HIS A 64 3.43 -11.66 17.28
C HIS A 64 2.15 -11.37 16.51
N ILE A 65 1.66 -10.15 16.62
CA ILE A 65 0.44 -9.69 15.94
C ILE A 65 0.80 -8.44 15.16
N PRO A 66 0.89 -8.49 13.83
CA PRO A 66 1.13 -7.30 13.03
C PRO A 66 -0.02 -6.30 13.23
N ILE A 67 0.34 -5.03 13.42
CA ILE A 67 -0.64 -3.95 13.44
C ILE A 67 -1.18 -3.78 12.02
N GLY A 68 -2.50 -3.81 11.88
CA GLY A 68 -3.17 -3.65 10.62
C GLY A 68 -4.38 -2.73 10.73
N TYR A 69 -4.70 -2.04 9.65
CA TYR A 69 -5.82 -1.12 9.53
C TYR A 69 -6.68 -1.53 8.35
N ASN A 70 -7.99 -1.36 8.48
CA ASN A 70 -8.88 -1.54 7.34
C ASN A 70 -8.65 -0.43 6.33
N GLY A 71 -8.35 -0.84 5.09
CA GLY A 71 -8.25 0.07 3.97
C GLY A 71 -9.62 0.37 3.34
N ARG A 72 -9.66 1.44 2.55
CA ARG A 72 -10.84 1.80 1.77
C ARG A 72 -10.65 1.38 0.32
N ALA A 73 -11.16 0.21 -0.07
CA ALA A 73 -11.04 -0.33 -1.43
C ALA A 73 -11.60 0.63 -2.49
N SER A 74 -12.67 1.36 -2.18
CA SER A 74 -13.34 2.27 -3.14
C SER A 74 -12.54 3.52 -3.50
N SER A 75 -11.47 3.84 -2.78
CA SER A 75 -10.58 4.96 -3.10
C SER A 75 -9.20 4.53 -3.62
N VAL A 76 -9.04 3.26 -3.97
CA VAL A 76 -7.85 2.79 -4.69
C VAL A 76 -7.97 3.17 -6.16
N VAL A 77 -6.95 3.87 -6.67
CA VAL A 77 -6.89 4.39 -8.03
C VAL A 77 -5.58 4.02 -8.71
N VAL A 78 -5.58 3.99 -10.04
CA VAL A 78 -4.36 3.76 -10.81
C VAL A 78 -3.44 4.98 -10.77
N SER A 79 -2.12 4.75 -10.79
CA SER A 79 -1.12 5.82 -10.90
C SER A 79 -1.38 6.70 -12.12
N GLY A 80 -1.22 8.02 -11.95
CA GLY A 80 -1.56 9.02 -12.95
C GLY A 80 -2.94 9.65 -12.74
N THR A 81 -3.78 9.08 -11.86
CA THR A 81 -5.03 9.70 -11.45
C THR A 81 -4.76 10.89 -10.52
N ASP A 82 -5.36 12.03 -10.81
CA ASP A 82 -5.27 13.22 -9.95
C ASP A 82 -5.94 12.97 -8.60
N VAL A 83 -5.22 13.26 -7.52
CA VAL A 83 -5.72 13.14 -6.16
C VAL A 83 -5.99 14.51 -5.57
N ARG A 84 -7.26 14.76 -5.24
CA ARG A 84 -7.68 16.04 -4.66
C ARG A 84 -7.27 16.12 -3.19
N ARG A 85 -6.66 17.25 -2.80
CA ARG A 85 -6.35 17.55 -1.40
C ARG A 85 -7.62 17.46 -0.55
N PRO A 86 -7.65 16.65 0.52
CA PRO A 86 -8.86 16.46 1.32
C PRO A 86 -9.14 17.64 2.24
N TRP A 87 -10.41 17.76 2.61
CA TRP A 87 -10.87 18.60 3.69
C TRP A 87 -11.18 17.74 4.91
N GLY A 88 -10.98 18.29 6.09
CA GLY A 88 -11.25 17.57 7.33
C GLY A 88 -11.20 18.46 8.56
N GLN A 89 -11.37 17.86 9.71
CA GLN A 89 -11.18 18.53 10.98
C GLN A 89 -9.69 18.63 11.28
N LEU A 90 -9.23 19.84 11.51
CA LEU A 90 -7.86 20.16 11.90
C LEU A 90 -7.88 20.82 13.27
N LYS A 91 -7.06 20.33 14.19
CA LYS A 91 -6.91 20.93 15.52
C LYS A 91 -5.43 21.06 15.89
N GLY A 92 -4.99 22.28 16.08
CA GLY A 92 -3.66 22.55 16.62
C GLY A 92 -3.61 22.30 18.14
N PRO A 93 -2.40 22.19 18.72
CA PRO A 93 -2.24 21.92 20.15
C PRO A 93 -2.85 22.99 21.06
N ASN A 94 -2.95 24.24 20.58
CA ASN A 94 -3.48 25.38 21.33
C ASN A 94 -4.89 25.80 20.91
N ASP A 95 -5.53 25.05 20.02
CA ASP A 95 -6.88 25.36 19.58
C ASP A 95 -7.91 24.77 20.59
N ASP A 96 -8.94 25.50 20.94
CA ASP A 96 -10.00 25.02 21.81
C ASP A 96 -10.89 23.98 21.12
N ALA A 97 -11.12 24.15 19.81
CA ALA A 97 -11.96 23.28 19.00
C ALA A 97 -11.34 23.05 17.62
N PRO A 98 -11.69 21.92 16.94
CA PRO A 98 -11.25 21.70 15.58
C PRO A 98 -11.96 22.67 14.62
N ARG A 99 -11.28 23.02 13.55
CA ARG A 99 -11.83 23.76 12.41
C ARG A 99 -11.93 22.87 11.18
N TRP A 100 -12.92 23.12 10.34
CA TRP A 100 -13.06 22.48 9.03
C TRP A 100 -12.25 23.24 7.99
N ALA A 101 -11.23 22.58 7.42
CA ALA A 101 -10.32 23.23 6.47
C ALA A 101 -9.66 22.21 5.53
N PRO A 102 -9.05 22.66 4.42
CA PRO A 102 -8.22 21.79 3.59
C PRO A 102 -6.99 21.34 4.38
N CYS A 103 -6.60 20.08 4.19
CA CYS A 103 -5.37 19.52 4.75
C CYS A 103 -4.16 20.38 4.32
N ALA A 104 -3.37 20.83 5.30
CA ALA A 104 -2.15 21.61 5.07
C ALA A 104 -0.90 20.72 4.96
N ARG A 105 -0.96 19.49 5.47
CA ARG A 105 0.15 18.53 5.50
C ARG A 105 -0.23 17.26 4.76
N PHE A 106 -0.37 17.38 3.44
CA PHE A 106 -0.67 16.24 2.58
C PHE A 106 0.63 15.59 2.12
N ASP A 107 0.81 14.32 2.42
CA ASP A 107 2.08 13.59 2.32
C ASP A 107 1.90 12.29 1.53
N ILE A 108 3.02 11.71 1.12
CA ILE A 108 3.10 10.40 0.46
C ILE A 108 3.61 9.34 1.43
N GLU A 109 3.17 8.10 1.24
CA GLU A 109 3.77 6.92 1.84
C GLU A 109 4.06 5.91 0.73
N LEU A 110 5.35 5.71 0.44
CA LEU A 110 5.76 4.71 -0.55
C LEU A 110 5.75 3.32 0.09
N GLU A 111 4.92 2.45 -0.45
CA GLU A 111 4.63 1.13 0.08
C GLU A 111 4.69 0.05 -0.99
N LEU A 112 4.63 -1.19 -0.54
CA LEU A 112 4.53 -2.38 -1.38
C LEU A 112 3.17 -3.04 -1.15
N GLY A 113 2.34 -3.08 -2.19
CA GLY A 113 1.07 -3.80 -2.17
C GLY A 113 1.27 -5.25 -2.58
N ALA A 114 0.96 -6.21 -1.70
CA ALA A 114 0.92 -7.63 -2.02
C ALA A 114 -0.47 -8.02 -2.53
N ILE A 115 -0.52 -8.71 -3.67
CA ILE A 115 -1.78 -9.13 -4.29
C ILE A 115 -2.03 -10.59 -3.95
N VAL A 116 -3.10 -10.86 -3.22
CA VAL A 116 -3.58 -12.20 -2.96
C VAL A 116 -4.30 -12.71 -4.20
N GLY A 117 -3.69 -13.68 -4.90
CA GLY A 117 -4.20 -14.24 -6.14
C GLY A 117 -5.02 -15.51 -5.96
N THR A 118 -4.93 -16.15 -4.80
CA THR A 118 -5.65 -17.38 -4.47
C THR A 118 -6.27 -17.25 -3.09
N SER A 119 -7.56 -17.53 -2.98
CA SER A 119 -8.25 -17.55 -1.69
C SER A 119 -7.81 -18.73 -0.83
N SER A 120 -7.89 -18.58 0.50
CA SER A 120 -7.76 -19.70 1.44
C SER A 120 -9.15 -20.23 1.85
N GLU A 121 -9.25 -21.52 2.12
CA GLU A 121 -10.49 -22.14 2.65
C GLU A 121 -10.58 -22.07 4.18
N GLY A 122 -9.55 -21.49 4.82
CA GLY A 122 -9.47 -21.35 6.28
C GLY A 122 -8.13 -20.74 6.70
N PRO A 123 -7.78 -20.82 7.99
CA PRO A 123 -6.47 -20.35 8.47
C PRO A 123 -5.32 -21.08 7.79
N ILE A 124 -4.31 -20.34 7.39
CA ILE A 124 -3.09 -20.86 6.75
C ILE A 124 -1.88 -20.56 7.63
N THR A 125 -0.84 -21.36 7.48
CA THR A 125 0.45 -21.11 8.15
C THR A 125 1.25 -20.04 7.41
N VAL A 126 2.25 -19.47 8.07
CA VAL A 126 3.18 -18.50 7.45
C VAL A 126 3.87 -19.10 6.22
N GLN A 127 4.23 -20.39 6.28
CA GLN A 127 4.87 -21.11 5.17
C GLN A 127 3.95 -21.25 3.94
N GLN A 128 2.65 -21.38 4.18
CA GLN A 128 1.65 -21.47 3.11
C GLN A 128 1.27 -20.10 2.53
N ALA A 129 1.46 -19.03 3.30
CA ALA A 129 1.06 -17.68 2.89
C ALA A 129 1.70 -17.25 1.57
N ASP A 130 2.94 -17.65 1.32
CA ASP A 130 3.66 -17.33 0.08
C ASP A 130 2.95 -17.89 -1.16
N ASP A 131 2.29 -19.03 -1.07
CA ASP A 131 1.57 -19.67 -2.19
C ASP A 131 0.31 -18.90 -2.60
N HIS A 132 -0.21 -18.05 -1.73
CA HIS A 132 -1.39 -17.22 -2.00
C HIS A 132 -1.05 -15.88 -2.66
N ILE A 133 0.21 -15.45 -2.64
CA ILE A 133 0.65 -14.18 -3.22
C ILE A 133 0.92 -14.36 -4.71
N PHE A 134 0.19 -13.60 -5.54
CA PHE A 134 0.40 -13.54 -6.98
C PHE A 134 1.59 -12.65 -7.37
N GLY A 135 1.70 -11.49 -6.77
CA GLY A 135 2.73 -10.51 -7.08
C GLY A 135 2.58 -9.24 -6.26
N TYR A 136 3.31 -8.22 -6.67
CA TYR A 136 3.41 -6.97 -5.94
C TYR A 136 3.26 -5.76 -6.86
N VAL A 137 2.77 -4.68 -6.29
CA VAL A 137 2.69 -3.36 -6.91
C VAL A 137 3.35 -2.32 -6.03
N LEU A 138 3.90 -1.27 -6.62
CA LEU A 138 4.22 -0.06 -5.87
C LEU A 138 2.91 0.65 -5.52
N LEU A 139 2.84 1.16 -4.31
CA LEU A 139 1.66 1.77 -3.73
C LEU A 139 2.05 3.09 -3.06
N ASN A 140 1.20 4.09 -3.18
CA ASN A 140 1.27 5.32 -2.43
C ASN A 140 0.00 5.49 -1.61
N ASP A 141 0.12 5.40 -0.29
CA ASP A 141 -0.96 5.69 0.65
C ASP A 141 -0.96 7.19 0.98
N TRP A 142 -1.80 7.94 0.28
CA TRP A 142 -1.91 9.38 0.46
C TRP A 142 -2.39 9.73 1.87
N SER A 143 -1.59 10.54 2.58
CA SER A 143 -1.73 10.77 4.01
C SER A 143 -1.98 12.22 4.33
N ALA A 144 -3.14 12.54 4.90
CA ALA A 144 -3.45 13.85 5.43
C ALA A 144 -2.98 13.95 6.89
N ARG A 145 -1.71 14.29 7.11
CA ARG A 145 -1.03 14.20 8.43
C ARG A 145 -1.67 15.03 9.52
N ASP A 146 -2.19 16.18 9.21
CA ASP A 146 -2.85 17.06 10.16
C ASP A 146 -4.26 16.57 10.56
N ILE A 147 -4.99 15.98 9.62
CA ILE A 147 -6.24 15.27 9.91
C ILE A 147 -5.94 14.03 10.77
N GLN A 148 -4.94 13.24 10.40
CA GLN A 148 -4.50 12.06 11.13
C GLN A 148 -4.13 12.39 12.58
N ALA A 149 -3.40 13.47 12.80
CA ALA A 149 -2.99 13.89 14.13
C ALA A 149 -4.17 14.19 15.07
N TRP A 150 -5.30 14.62 14.52
CA TRP A 150 -6.52 14.87 15.28
C TRP A 150 -7.35 13.61 15.52
N GLU A 151 -7.47 12.75 14.49
CA GLU A 151 -8.39 11.60 14.54
C GLU A 151 -7.78 10.32 15.13
N TYR A 152 -6.44 10.17 15.12
CA TYR A 152 -5.81 8.88 15.42
C TYR A 152 -6.13 8.33 16.81
N GLN A 153 -6.51 9.18 17.74
CA GLN A 153 -7.14 8.84 18.98
C GLN A 153 -8.58 9.37 18.99
N PRO A 154 -9.59 8.49 18.99
CA PRO A 154 -9.55 7.02 19.17
C PRO A 154 -9.63 6.20 17.86
N LEU A 155 -9.69 6.83 16.67
CA LEU A 155 -10.09 6.13 15.44
C LEU A 155 -8.95 5.37 14.75
N GLY A 156 -7.68 5.62 15.12
CA GLY A 156 -6.56 5.22 14.27
C GLY A 156 -6.51 6.04 12.98
N PRO A 157 -5.66 5.69 12.00
CA PRO A 157 -5.69 6.30 10.65
C PRO A 157 -7.02 5.95 9.98
N PHE A 158 -7.85 6.97 9.68
CA PHE A 158 -9.19 6.76 9.17
C PHE A 158 -9.51 7.71 8.01
N GLN A 159 -10.03 8.91 8.25
CA GLN A 159 -10.32 9.87 7.18
C GLN A 159 -9.04 10.40 6.52
N ALA A 160 -7.97 10.51 7.28
CA ALA A 160 -6.66 10.93 6.79
C ALA A 160 -6.09 10.01 5.70
N LYS A 161 -6.53 8.76 5.66
CA LYS A 161 -6.13 7.71 4.72
C LYS A 161 -7.22 7.35 3.70
N ALA A 162 -8.34 8.04 3.73
CA ALA A 162 -9.50 7.73 2.90
C ALA A 162 -9.59 8.52 1.59
N THR A 163 -8.62 9.41 1.34
CA THR A 163 -8.64 10.29 0.17
C THR A 163 -8.37 9.53 -1.11
N ALA A 164 -7.28 8.80 -1.16
CA ALA A 164 -6.89 7.90 -2.24
C ALA A 164 -5.74 7.00 -1.81
N THR A 165 -5.65 5.85 -2.45
CA THR A 165 -4.47 4.99 -2.48
C THR A 165 -4.13 4.76 -3.95
N SER A 166 -2.96 5.24 -4.39
CA SER A 166 -2.53 5.07 -5.78
C SER A 166 -1.70 3.81 -5.92
N ILE A 167 -2.02 2.95 -6.89
CA ILE A 167 -1.24 1.75 -7.19
C ILE A 167 -0.69 1.78 -8.60
N SER A 168 0.46 1.12 -8.80
CA SER A 168 1.02 0.87 -10.12
C SER A 168 0.05 0.04 -10.98
N PRO A 169 -0.13 0.36 -12.27
CA PRO A 169 -0.85 -0.50 -13.20
C PRO A 169 -0.07 -1.79 -13.54
N TRP A 170 1.21 -1.84 -13.20
CA TRP A 170 2.09 -2.97 -13.45
C TRP A 170 2.25 -3.83 -12.22
N ILE A 171 1.90 -5.10 -12.34
CA ILE A 171 2.14 -6.11 -11.32
C ILE A 171 3.45 -6.80 -11.63
N VAL A 172 4.38 -6.79 -10.68
CA VAL A 172 5.57 -7.64 -10.74
C VAL A 172 5.26 -8.96 -10.07
N THR A 173 5.25 -10.05 -10.83
CA THR A 173 4.91 -11.36 -10.27
C THR A 173 5.92 -11.82 -9.22
N LYS A 174 5.47 -12.58 -8.23
CA LYS A 174 6.32 -13.19 -7.22
C LYS A 174 7.49 -13.96 -7.84
N SER A 175 7.24 -14.69 -8.92
CA SER A 175 8.27 -15.44 -9.65
C SER A 175 9.34 -14.55 -10.27
N ALA A 176 8.98 -13.39 -10.80
CA ALA A 176 9.93 -12.42 -11.34
C ALA A 176 10.82 -11.80 -10.26
N LEU A 177 10.33 -11.69 -9.02
CA LEU A 177 11.08 -11.15 -7.89
C LEU A 177 11.93 -12.21 -7.17
N HIS A 178 11.79 -13.49 -7.50
CA HIS A 178 12.52 -14.54 -6.82
C HIS A 178 14.05 -14.33 -6.74
N PRO A 179 14.74 -13.89 -7.80
CA PRO A 179 16.20 -13.63 -7.76
C PRO A 179 16.62 -12.49 -6.83
N PHE A 180 15.67 -11.64 -6.42
CA PHE A 180 15.92 -10.45 -5.60
C PHE A 180 15.51 -10.63 -4.13
N ARG A 181 15.07 -11.83 -3.75
CA ARG A 181 14.74 -12.14 -2.35
C ARG A 181 16.01 -12.15 -1.51
N CYS A 182 15.93 -11.61 -0.32
CA CYS A 182 16.97 -11.66 0.69
C CYS A 182 16.34 -11.91 2.08
N ASP A 183 17.16 -12.32 3.02
CA ASP A 183 16.75 -12.46 4.40
C ASP A 183 16.41 -11.08 4.97
N THR A 184 15.41 -11.03 5.82
CA THR A 184 15.06 -9.82 6.57
C THR A 184 16.05 -9.62 7.72
N PRO A 185 16.41 -8.37 8.07
CA PRO A 185 17.30 -8.08 9.18
C PRO A 185 16.72 -8.48 10.55
#